data_4911cc4bcf5a18305befbb53b1f93654
#
_entry.id   4911cc4bcf5a18305befbb53b1f93654
#
_cell.length_a   1.000
_cell.length_b   1.000
_cell.length_c   1.000
_cell.angle_alpha   90.00
_cell.angle_beta   90.00
_cell.angle_gamma   90.00
#
_symmetry.space_group_name_H-M   'P 1'
#
loop_
_entity.id
_entity.type
_entity.pdbx_description
1 polymer ?
#
loop_
_entity_poly.entity_id
_entity_poly.type
_entity_poly.pdbx_seq_one_letter_code
_entity_poly.pdbx_strand_id
1 'polypeptide(L)'
;MSMFWEELKRSTERAWEHAKVNPNSWGYQIVAGTRWNPRLSGDEIAQLQHRFGFAFPSDYIQMLRTFNGFDRDCIDVQGGEGPSRHRRSFYKYPDDLLSQTRLLEDLETHRKVVNAVLEEEGFDSADVVGFVPIYGHRALVAFTDPTLSPVLSVVGSDVIIYGHDLQSYFRHEFDKELRPTESVDARGDKRR
;
A
#
# COMPACT_ATOMS: atom_id res chain seq x y z
N MET A 1 -11.41 8.79 14.06
CA MET A 1 -10.11 8.48 13.41
C MET A 1 -9.65 7.15 13.96
N SER A 2 -9.15 6.27 13.10
CA SER A 2 -8.59 4.99 13.55
C SER A 2 -7.21 5.24 14.15
N MET A 3 -6.99 4.79 15.39
CA MET A 3 -5.68 4.89 16.06
C MET A 3 -4.57 4.20 15.25
N PHE A 4 -4.91 3.15 14.51
CA PHE A 4 -3.97 2.41 13.69
C PHE A 4 -3.29 3.27 12.62
N TRP A 5 -4.08 4.03 11.82
CA TRP A 5 -3.53 4.83 10.72
C TRP A 5 -2.67 6.00 11.19
N GLU A 6 -3.03 6.63 12.31
CA GLU A 6 -2.22 7.70 12.91
C GLU A 6 -0.91 7.15 13.49
N GLU A 7 -0.95 5.97 14.11
CA GLU A 7 0.25 5.31 14.63
C GLU A 7 1.18 4.88 13.49
N LEU A 8 0.63 4.25 12.44
CA LEU A 8 1.36 3.87 11.24
C LEU A 8 2.08 5.07 10.64
N LYS A 9 1.32 6.16 10.39
CA LYS A 9 1.88 7.41 9.84
C LYS A 9 3.06 7.90 10.66
N ARG A 10 2.89 8.03 11.96
CA ARG A 10 3.91 8.55 12.87
C ARG A 10 5.15 7.65 12.92
N SER A 11 4.95 6.33 13.01
CA SER A 11 6.06 5.38 13.14
C SER A 11 6.87 5.27 11.86
N THR A 12 6.21 5.20 10.72
CA THR A 12 6.87 5.14 9.42
C THR A 12 7.63 6.42 9.10
N GLU A 13 7.02 7.60 9.29
CA GLU A 13 7.70 8.88 9.06
C GLU A 13 8.93 9.07 9.95
N ARG A 14 8.88 8.60 11.20
CA ARG A 14 10.03 8.59 12.11
C ARG A 14 11.14 7.68 11.61
N ALA A 15 10.79 6.47 11.18
CA ALA A 15 11.77 5.51 10.66
C ALA A 15 12.44 6.02 9.37
N TRP A 16 11.68 6.72 8.52
CA TRP A 16 12.18 7.24 7.26
C TRP A 16 12.96 8.55 7.36
N GLU A 17 12.99 9.20 8.51
CA GLU A 17 13.72 10.45 8.67
C GLU A 17 15.19 10.33 8.25
N HIS A 18 15.80 9.17 8.53
CA HIS A 18 17.19 8.87 8.22
C HIS A 18 17.37 7.59 7.39
N ALA A 19 16.34 7.19 6.63
CA ALA A 19 16.38 5.98 5.81
C ALA A 19 17.56 6.02 4.83
N LYS A 20 18.23 4.87 4.66
CA LYS A 20 19.35 4.73 3.73
C LYS A 20 19.00 3.67 2.70
N VAL A 21 19.18 4.02 1.43
CA VAL A 21 19.05 3.06 0.33
C VAL A 21 20.21 2.07 0.39
N ASN A 22 19.88 0.78 0.38
CA ASN A 22 20.85 -0.31 0.26
C ASN A 22 20.90 -0.80 -1.18
N PRO A 23 21.99 -0.53 -1.94
CA PRO A 23 22.09 -0.91 -3.35
C PRO A 23 22.13 -2.44 -3.57
N ASN A 24 22.32 -3.22 -2.51
CA ASN A 24 22.34 -4.68 -2.57
C ASN A 24 20.99 -5.33 -2.19
N SER A 25 19.99 -4.53 -1.82
CA SER A 25 18.67 -5.01 -1.47
C SER A 25 17.70 -4.69 -2.60
N TRP A 26 17.14 -5.73 -3.23
CA TRP A 26 16.22 -5.59 -4.35
C TRP A 26 14.87 -4.99 -3.93
N GLY A 27 14.25 -4.33 -4.89
CA GLY A 27 12.91 -3.79 -4.77
C GLY A 27 12.87 -2.31 -4.40
N TYR A 28 11.68 -1.84 -4.11
CA TYR A 28 11.42 -0.44 -3.77
C TYR A 28 11.95 -0.09 -2.40
N GLN A 29 12.73 0.98 -2.32
CA GLN A 29 13.27 1.48 -1.06
C GLN A 29 12.87 2.93 -0.83
N ILE A 30 12.45 3.21 0.37
CA ILE A 30 12.03 4.54 0.80
C ILE A 30 13.28 5.38 1.09
N VAL A 31 13.28 6.61 0.60
CA VAL A 31 14.39 7.55 0.79
C VAL A 31 14.23 8.38 2.05
N ALA A 32 15.35 8.91 2.55
CA ALA A 32 15.37 9.76 3.74
C ALA A 32 14.39 10.94 3.63
N GLY A 33 13.67 11.17 4.70
CA GLY A 33 12.73 12.28 4.83
C GLY A 33 11.42 12.11 4.06
N THR A 34 11.10 10.90 3.55
CA THR A 34 9.78 10.61 2.96
C THR A 34 8.68 10.88 3.99
N ARG A 35 7.59 11.48 3.53
CA ARG A 35 6.39 11.75 4.32
C ARG A 35 5.15 11.26 3.57
N TRP A 36 4.11 10.98 4.32
CA TRP A 36 2.80 10.80 3.75
C TRP A 36 2.19 12.16 3.36
N ASN A 37 1.56 12.23 2.20
CA ASN A 37 0.81 13.42 1.80
C ASN A 37 -0.37 13.68 2.75
N PRO A 38 -0.87 14.92 2.79
CA PRO A 38 -2.05 15.27 3.55
C PRO A 38 -3.26 14.38 3.21
N ARG A 39 -4.12 14.20 4.19
CA ARG A 39 -5.39 13.48 4.07
C ARG A 39 -6.32 14.12 3.02
N LEU A 40 -7.22 13.32 2.50
CA LEU A 40 -8.33 13.79 1.70
C LEU A 40 -9.52 14.18 2.59
N SER A 41 -10.27 15.17 2.15
CA SER A 41 -11.59 15.53 2.69
C SER A 41 -12.66 14.51 2.30
N GLY A 42 -13.82 14.57 2.93
CA GLY A 42 -14.95 13.71 2.57
C GLY A 42 -15.41 13.92 1.12
N ASP A 43 -15.40 15.17 0.65
CA ASP A 43 -15.81 15.51 -0.72
C ASP A 43 -14.81 15.00 -1.76
N GLU A 44 -13.49 15.10 -1.49
CA GLU A 44 -12.45 14.55 -2.36
C GLU A 44 -12.55 13.02 -2.45
N ILE A 45 -12.83 12.33 -1.33
CA ILE A 45 -13.05 10.89 -1.31
C ILE A 45 -14.31 10.52 -2.11
N ALA A 46 -15.41 11.26 -1.96
CA ALA A 46 -16.64 11.04 -2.72
C ALA A 46 -16.41 11.21 -4.23
N GLN A 47 -15.68 12.26 -4.64
CA GLN A 47 -15.31 12.48 -6.03
C GLN A 47 -14.42 11.36 -6.56
N LEU A 48 -13.48 10.86 -5.74
CA LEU A 48 -12.61 9.75 -6.11
C LEU A 48 -13.40 8.47 -6.32
N GLN A 49 -14.31 8.11 -5.40
CA GLN A 49 -15.22 6.96 -5.55
C GLN A 49 -16.07 7.08 -6.82
N HIS A 50 -16.57 8.29 -7.12
CA HIS A 50 -17.32 8.52 -8.35
C HIS A 50 -16.47 8.25 -9.61
N ARG A 51 -15.19 8.62 -9.60
CA ARG A 51 -14.26 8.35 -10.71
C ARG A 51 -13.92 6.86 -10.87
N PHE A 52 -13.82 6.13 -9.77
CA PHE A 52 -13.62 4.68 -9.79
C PHE A 52 -14.90 3.90 -10.13
N GLY A 53 -16.07 4.50 -9.94
CA GLY A 53 -17.37 3.91 -10.23
C GLY A 53 -17.92 2.98 -9.14
N PHE A 54 -17.28 2.92 -7.98
CA PHE A 54 -17.72 2.09 -6.85
C PHE A 54 -17.35 2.70 -5.48
N ALA A 55 -18.01 2.22 -4.44
CA ALA A 55 -17.72 2.61 -3.05
C ALA A 55 -16.42 1.94 -2.58
N PHE A 56 -15.59 2.71 -1.87
CA PHE A 56 -14.36 2.17 -1.29
C PHE A 56 -14.62 1.42 0.02
N PRO A 57 -13.78 0.42 0.34
CA PRO A 57 -13.77 -0.22 1.65
C PRO A 57 -13.60 0.79 2.79
N SER A 58 -14.27 0.50 3.92
CA SER A 58 -14.34 1.42 5.06
C SER A 58 -12.98 1.77 5.66
N ASP A 59 -12.06 0.82 5.70
CA ASP A 59 -10.71 1.03 6.23
C ASP A 59 -9.83 1.85 5.26
N TYR A 60 -10.04 1.70 3.93
CA TYR A 60 -9.38 2.54 2.93
C TYR A 60 -9.84 4.00 3.02
N ILE A 61 -11.14 4.23 3.22
CA ILE A 61 -11.67 5.57 3.50
C ILE A 61 -11.01 6.16 4.77
N GLN A 62 -10.86 5.36 5.83
CA GLN A 62 -10.19 5.80 7.06
C GLN A 62 -8.71 6.12 6.82
N MET A 63 -8.01 5.33 6.02
CA MET A 63 -6.64 5.60 5.60
C MET A 63 -6.55 6.93 4.84
N LEU A 64 -7.37 7.14 3.81
CA LEU A 64 -7.39 8.37 3.02
C LEU A 64 -7.72 9.62 3.87
N ARG A 65 -8.52 9.46 4.93
CA ARG A 65 -8.78 10.52 5.92
C ARG A 65 -7.61 10.78 6.87
N THR A 66 -6.53 10.01 6.78
CA THR A 66 -5.31 10.18 7.59
C THR A 66 -4.13 10.61 6.71
N PHE A 67 -3.95 9.96 5.56
CA PHE A 67 -2.90 10.28 4.59
C PHE A 67 -3.25 9.76 3.19
N ASN A 68 -2.48 10.21 2.17
CA ASN A 68 -2.76 9.92 0.76
C ASN A 68 -1.45 9.80 -0.05
N GLY A 69 -0.87 8.60 -0.08
CA GLY A 69 0.36 8.32 -0.82
C GLY A 69 1.60 9.06 -0.32
N PHE A 70 2.72 8.88 -0.99
CA PHE A 70 4.00 9.50 -0.62
C PHE A 70 4.20 10.88 -1.24
N ASP A 71 4.99 11.72 -0.54
CA ASP A 71 5.37 13.07 -1.00
C ASP A 71 6.51 13.06 -2.02
N ARG A 72 7.23 11.95 -2.18
CA ARG A 72 8.39 11.78 -3.05
C ARG A 72 8.54 10.37 -3.61
N ASP A 73 9.39 10.27 -4.63
CA ASP A 73 9.66 9.01 -5.30
C ASP A 73 10.50 8.06 -4.43
N CYS A 74 10.18 6.77 -4.49
CA CYS A 74 11.04 5.71 -4.01
C CYS A 74 12.19 5.43 -4.99
N ILE A 75 13.17 4.65 -4.54
CA ILE A 75 14.21 4.10 -5.39
C ILE A 75 13.93 2.63 -5.60
N ASP A 76 13.86 2.21 -6.87
CA ASP A 76 13.80 0.80 -7.23
C ASP A 76 15.22 0.28 -7.49
N VAL A 77 15.62 -0.72 -6.72
CA VAL A 77 16.93 -1.37 -6.87
C VAL A 77 16.74 -2.66 -7.65
N GLN A 78 17.19 -2.66 -8.90
CA GLN A 78 17.11 -3.79 -9.82
C GLN A 78 18.50 -4.29 -10.20
N GLY A 79 19.09 -5.16 -9.36
CA GLY A 79 20.30 -5.91 -9.67
C GLY A 79 21.43 -5.11 -10.33
N GLY A 80 21.98 -5.61 -11.42
CA GLY A 80 23.18 -5.06 -12.08
C GLY A 80 23.05 -3.69 -12.76
N GLU A 81 21.84 -3.12 -12.85
CA GLU A 81 21.61 -1.81 -13.47
C GLU A 81 21.70 -0.64 -12.47
N GLY A 82 21.88 -0.96 -11.18
CA GLY A 82 21.92 0.03 -10.11
C GLY A 82 20.55 0.61 -9.73
N PRO A 83 20.53 1.52 -8.76
CA PRO A 83 19.29 2.14 -8.29
C PRO A 83 18.68 3.06 -9.35
N SER A 84 17.41 2.86 -9.68
CA SER A 84 16.62 3.77 -10.52
C SER A 84 15.52 4.44 -9.71
N ARG A 85 15.19 5.69 -10.03
CA ARG A 85 14.06 6.36 -9.41
C ARG A 85 12.77 5.85 -10.01
N HIS A 86 11.91 5.32 -9.16
CA HIS A 86 10.55 4.96 -9.53
C HIS A 86 9.58 6.06 -9.06
N ARG A 87 8.73 6.51 -9.96
CA ARG A 87 7.71 7.49 -9.60
C ARG A 87 6.75 6.87 -8.60
N ARG A 88 6.72 7.42 -7.37
CA ARG A 88 5.78 7.13 -6.28
C ARG A 88 5.31 5.68 -6.20
N SER A 89 5.82 4.97 -5.25
CA SER A 89 5.38 3.59 -5.02
C SER A 89 3.99 3.54 -4.37
N PHE A 90 3.73 4.37 -3.35
CA PHE A 90 2.37 4.56 -2.82
C PHE A 90 1.66 5.68 -3.56
N TYR A 91 0.54 5.34 -4.20
CA TYR A 91 -0.16 6.24 -5.09
C TYR A 91 -0.85 7.38 -4.35
N LYS A 92 -0.67 8.59 -4.86
CA LYS A 92 -1.35 9.80 -4.42
C LYS A 92 -2.54 10.09 -5.32
N TYR A 93 -3.72 10.04 -4.77
CA TYR A 93 -4.93 10.35 -5.52
C TYR A 93 -5.33 11.83 -5.38
N PRO A 94 -5.93 12.44 -6.42
CA PRO A 94 -6.20 11.87 -7.75
C PRO A 94 -5.02 11.93 -8.74
N ASP A 95 -3.86 12.44 -8.35
CA ASP A 95 -2.74 12.75 -9.25
C ASP A 95 -2.23 11.52 -10.02
N ASP A 96 -2.27 10.33 -9.39
CA ASP A 96 -1.73 9.10 -9.95
C ASP A 96 -2.78 8.21 -10.66
N LEU A 97 -3.99 8.73 -10.92
CA LEU A 97 -5.05 7.95 -11.60
C LEU A 97 -4.64 7.37 -12.95
N LEU A 98 -3.83 8.11 -13.72
CA LEU A 98 -3.38 7.67 -15.04
C LEU A 98 -2.14 6.77 -14.99
N SER A 99 -1.43 6.76 -13.87
CA SER A 99 -0.18 5.99 -13.72
C SER A 99 -0.42 4.49 -13.47
N GLN A 100 -1.67 4.06 -13.32
CA GLN A 100 -2.06 2.74 -12.84
C GLN A 100 -2.74 1.88 -13.90
N THR A 101 -2.88 2.40 -15.11
CA THR A 101 -3.58 1.73 -16.21
C THR A 101 -3.08 0.31 -16.42
N ARG A 102 -1.76 0.11 -16.36
CA ARG A 102 -1.16 -1.21 -16.55
C ARG A 102 -1.57 -2.22 -15.48
N LEU A 103 -1.55 -1.85 -14.20
CA LEU A 103 -1.98 -2.76 -13.12
C LEU A 103 -3.46 -3.13 -13.26
N LEU A 104 -4.31 -2.17 -13.61
CA LEU A 104 -5.73 -2.44 -13.84
C LEU A 104 -5.96 -3.31 -15.08
N GLU A 105 -5.19 -3.12 -16.15
CA GLU A 105 -5.18 -3.98 -17.33
C GLU A 105 -4.71 -5.40 -17.01
N ASP A 106 -3.66 -5.56 -16.21
CA ASP A 106 -3.16 -6.86 -15.76
C ASP A 106 -4.23 -7.59 -14.92
N LEU A 107 -4.88 -6.91 -13.98
CA LEU A 107 -5.99 -7.46 -13.18
C LEU A 107 -7.16 -7.93 -14.04
N GLU A 108 -7.53 -7.15 -15.05
CA GLU A 108 -8.62 -7.51 -15.95
C GLU A 108 -8.24 -8.66 -16.89
N THR A 109 -7.01 -8.64 -17.43
CA THR A 109 -6.48 -9.70 -18.28
C THR A 109 -6.42 -11.04 -17.54
N HIS A 110 -6.06 -11.01 -16.26
CA HIS A 110 -5.92 -12.20 -15.40
C HIS A 110 -7.12 -12.40 -14.46
N ARG A 111 -8.29 -11.85 -14.76
CA ARG A 111 -9.50 -11.89 -13.90
C ARG A 111 -9.85 -13.29 -13.40
N LYS A 112 -9.70 -14.31 -14.23
CA LYS A 112 -9.97 -15.70 -13.82
C LYS A 112 -9.03 -16.19 -12.73
N VAL A 113 -7.75 -15.81 -12.81
CA VAL A 113 -6.76 -16.14 -11.78
C VAL A 113 -7.05 -15.36 -10.49
N VAL A 114 -7.35 -14.08 -10.62
CA VAL A 114 -7.76 -13.23 -9.49
C VAL A 114 -8.96 -13.82 -8.76
N ASN A 115 -10.02 -14.22 -9.49
CA ASN A 115 -11.20 -14.80 -8.89
C ASN A 115 -10.88 -16.12 -8.18
N ALA A 116 -10.09 -17.01 -8.81
CA ALA A 116 -9.71 -18.29 -8.20
C ALA A 116 -8.92 -18.08 -6.89
N VAL A 117 -7.99 -17.13 -6.87
CA VAL A 117 -7.21 -16.79 -5.65
C VAL A 117 -8.12 -16.23 -4.54
N LEU A 118 -9.07 -15.37 -4.89
CA LEU A 118 -10.04 -14.83 -3.93
C LEU A 118 -10.90 -15.94 -3.33
N GLU A 119 -11.42 -16.84 -4.17
CA GLU A 119 -12.28 -17.95 -3.75
C GLU A 119 -11.53 -18.98 -2.88
N GLU A 120 -10.26 -19.26 -3.20
CA GLU A 120 -9.40 -20.14 -2.39
C GLU A 120 -9.19 -19.60 -0.97
N GLU A 121 -9.13 -18.27 -0.84
CA GLU A 121 -8.97 -17.56 0.45
C GLU A 121 -10.32 -17.21 1.11
N GLY A 122 -11.44 -17.71 0.55
CA GLY A 122 -12.77 -17.61 1.16
C GLY A 122 -13.53 -16.31 0.85
N PHE A 123 -13.09 -15.53 -0.15
CA PHE A 123 -13.83 -14.37 -0.63
C PHE A 123 -14.74 -14.76 -1.82
N ASP A 124 -15.96 -14.25 -1.83
CA ASP A 124 -16.85 -14.45 -3.00
C ASP A 124 -16.45 -13.50 -4.13
N SER A 125 -15.89 -14.06 -5.20
CA SER A 125 -15.43 -13.28 -6.34
C SER A 125 -16.57 -12.59 -7.11
N ALA A 126 -17.82 -13.07 -6.97
CA ALA A 126 -19.01 -12.45 -7.58
C ALA A 126 -19.35 -11.09 -6.92
N ASP A 127 -18.93 -10.87 -5.68
CA ASP A 127 -19.16 -9.63 -4.93
C ASP A 127 -18.10 -8.55 -5.19
N VAL A 128 -17.09 -8.83 -6.02
CA VAL A 128 -16.04 -7.85 -6.35
C VAL A 128 -16.61 -6.75 -7.24
N VAL A 129 -16.59 -5.52 -6.75
CA VAL A 129 -17.05 -4.33 -7.48
C VAL A 129 -15.92 -3.57 -8.18
N GLY A 130 -14.67 -3.77 -7.77
CA GLY A 130 -13.52 -3.15 -8.43
C GLY A 130 -12.19 -3.30 -7.69
N PHE A 131 -11.18 -2.64 -8.24
CA PHE A 131 -9.82 -2.65 -7.68
C PHE A 131 -9.30 -1.23 -7.54
N VAL A 132 -8.56 -0.99 -6.46
CA VAL A 132 -7.87 0.27 -6.22
C VAL A 132 -6.36 0.00 -6.10
N PRO A 133 -5.55 0.37 -7.08
CA PRO A 133 -4.10 0.34 -6.92
C PRO A 133 -3.67 1.19 -5.72
N ILE A 134 -2.79 0.66 -4.88
CA ILE A 134 -2.34 1.35 -3.67
C ILE A 134 -0.83 1.53 -3.60
N TYR A 135 -0.06 0.55 -4.09
CA TYR A 135 1.40 0.58 -4.03
C TYR A 135 2.02 -0.32 -5.09
N GLY A 136 2.81 0.22 -6.02
CA GLY A 136 3.53 -0.56 -7.03
C GLY A 136 2.61 -1.51 -7.79
N HIS A 137 2.74 -2.80 -7.53
CA HIS A 137 1.90 -3.87 -8.07
C HIS A 137 0.87 -4.42 -7.05
N ARG A 138 0.53 -3.63 -6.04
CA ARG A 138 -0.47 -3.96 -5.01
C ARG A 138 -1.80 -3.30 -5.33
N ALA A 139 -2.86 -4.09 -5.29
CA ALA A 139 -4.21 -3.60 -5.49
C ALA A 139 -5.14 -4.04 -4.35
N LEU A 140 -5.86 -3.09 -3.80
CA LEU A 140 -6.96 -3.32 -2.88
C LEU A 140 -8.17 -3.82 -3.67
N VAL A 141 -8.82 -4.87 -3.19
CA VAL A 141 -10.08 -5.37 -3.75
C VAL A 141 -11.24 -4.72 -3.03
N ALA A 142 -12.17 -4.14 -3.78
CA ALA A 142 -13.42 -3.61 -3.25
C ALA A 142 -14.56 -4.60 -3.52
N PHE A 143 -15.34 -4.86 -2.49
CA PHE A 143 -16.50 -5.74 -2.52
C PHE A 143 -17.79 -4.95 -2.29
N THR A 144 -18.94 -5.58 -2.57
CA THR A 144 -20.25 -5.04 -2.17
C THR A 144 -20.34 -4.84 -0.65
N ASP A 145 -19.70 -5.73 0.13
CA ASP A 145 -19.49 -5.52 1.56
C ASP A 145 -18.27 -4.60 1.80
N PRO A 146 -18.48 -3.35 2.26
CA PRO A 146 -17.39 -2.39 2.47
C PRO A 146 -16.47 -2.72 3.66
N THR A 147 -16.76 -3.76 4.42
CA THR A 147 -15.89 -4.22 5.52
C THR A 147 -14.76 -5.12 5.04
N LEU A 148 -14.87 -5.68 3.84
CA LEU A 148 -13.83 -6.50 3.21
C LEU A 148 -12.85 -5.62 2.43
N SER A 149 -11.56 -5.89 2.60
CA SER A 149 -10.50 -5.06 2.00
C SER A 149 -9.21 -5.84 1.74
N PRO A 150 -9.25 -7.05 1.15
CA PRO A 150 -8.03 -7.79 0.89
C PRO A 150 -7.16 -7.06 -0.14
N VAL A 151 -5.85 -7.26 -0.02
CA VAL A 151 -4.85 -6.68 -0.91
C VAL A 151 -4.16 -7.77 -1.70
N LEU A 152 -4.19 -7.64 -3.02
CA LEU A 152 -3.49 -8.50 -3.96
C LEU A 152 -2.09 -7.99 -4.27
N SER A 153 -1.17 -8.91 -4.50
CA SER A 153 0.07 -8.68 -5.24
C SER A 153 -0.10 -9.27 -6.64
N VAL A 154 0.13 -8.47 -7.68
CA VAL A 154 -0.15 -8.84 -9.07
C VAL A 154 1.10 -8.57 -9.92
N VAL A 155 1.70 -9.65 -10.45
CA VAL A 155 2.84 -9.56 -11.37
C VAL A 155 2.55 -10.48 -12.56
N GLY A 156 1.96 -9.93 -13.61
CA GLY A 156 1.42 -10.71 -14.71
C GLY A 156 0.38 -11.72 -14.22
N SER A 157 0.59 -13.01 -14.50
CA SER A 157 -0.30 -14.09 -14.03
C SER A 157 0.00 -14.58 -12.61
N ASP A 158 1.05 -14.08 -11.96
CA ASP A 158 1.33 -14.39 -10.56
C ASP A 158 0.51 -13.45 -9.67
N VAL A 159 -0.54 -13.99 -9.07
CA VAL A 159 -1.49 -13.28 -8.22
C VAL A 159 -1.56 -13.99 -6.88
N ILE A 160 -1.35 -13.26 -5.80
CA ILE A 160 -1.47 -13.77 -4.43
C ILE A 160 -2.22 -12.78 -3.54
N ILE A 161 -2.88 -13.27 -2.48
CA ILE A 161 -3.33 -12.43 -1.37
C ILE A 161 -2.08 -12.01 -0.57
N TYR A 162 -1.85 -10.71 -0.48
CA TYR A 162 -0.72 -10.13 0.26
C TYR A 162 -1.15 -9.56 1.62
N GLY A 163 -2.44 -9.45 1.83
CA GLY A 163 -3.08 -9.11 3.10
C GLY A 163 -4.57 -9.42 3.05
N HIS A 164 -5.12 -10.07 4.08
CA HIS A 164 -6.54 -10.41 4.15
C HIS A 164 -7.45 -9.20 4.41
N ASP A 165 -6.85 -8.12 4.92
CA ASP A 165 -7.43 -6.79 5.02
C ASP A 165 -6.33 -5.74 4.84
N LEU A 166 -6.74 -4.49 4.65
CA LEU A 166 -5.81 -3.39 4.39
C LEU A 166 -4.87 -3.13 5.59
N GLN A 167 -5.33 -3.29 6.82
CA GLN A 167 -4.48 -3.09 8.00
C GLN A 167 -3.43 -4.19 8.13
N SER A 168 -3.79 -5.45 7.89
CA SER A 168 -2.83 -6.57 7.91
C SER A 168 -1.78 -6.42 6.82
N TYR A 169 -2.17 -5.96 5.62
CA TYR A 169 -1.24 -5.60 4.56
C TYR A 169 -0.23 -4.54 5.01
N PHE A 170 -0.70 -3.42 5.58
CA PHE A 170 0.19 -2.35 6.02
C PHE A 170 1.10 -2.78 7.19
N ARG A 171 0.63 -3.64 8.09
CA ARG A 171 1.46 -4.24 9.14
C ARG A 171 2.59 -5.08 8.56
N HIS A 172 2.30 -5.85 7.52
CA HIS A 172 3.29 -6.67 6.85
C HIS A 172 4.29 -5.82 6.05
N GLU A 173 3.81 -4.88 5.26
CA GLU A 173 4.62 -4.00 4.41
C GLU A 173 5.60 -3.14 5.24
N PHE A 174 5.15 -2.66 6.40
CA PHE A 174 5.93 -1.80 7.30
C PHE A 174 6.31 -2.47 8.63
N ASP A 175 6.46 -3.78 8.65
CA ASP A 175 6.81 -4.54 9.87
C ASP A 175 8.07 -4.00 10.56
N LYS A 176 9.09 -3.62 9.78
CA LYS A 176 10.35 -3.09 10.32
C LYS A 176 10.18 -1.74 10.97
N GLU A 177 9.38 -0.87 10.37
CA GLU A 177 9.11 0.50 10.83
C GLU A 177 8.19 0.52 12.05
N LEU A 178 7.34 -0.51 12.17
CA LEU A 178 6.37 -0.64 13.26
C LEU A 178 6.95 -1.33 14.51
N ARG A 179 8.09 -2.02 14.38
CA ARG A 179 8.75 -2.60 15.55
C ARG A 179 9.24 -1.49 16.49
N PRO A 180 9.04 -1.63 17.80
CA PRO A 180 9.66 -0.72 18.77
C PRO A 180 11.17 -0.72 18.51
N THR A 181 11.76 0.46 18.37
CA THR A 181 13.22 0.61 18.38
C THR A 181 13.69 0.06 19.71
N GLU A 182 14.40 -1.08 19.72
CA GLU A 182 15.10 -1.53 20.92
C GLU A 182 16.02 -0.39 21.33
N SER A 183 15.72 0.25 22.45
CA SER A 183 16.61 1.25 23.03
C SER A 183 17.84 0.50 23.56
N VAL A 184 18.90 0.52 22.77
CA VAL A 184 20.23 0.13 23.24
C VAL A 184 20.59 1.21 24.24
N ASP A 185 20.62 0.86 25.53
CA ASP A 185 21.14 1.78 26.53
C ASP A 185 22.63 2.00 26.27
N ALA A 186 23.14 3.14 26.76
CA ALA A 186 24.54 3.54 26.55
C ALA A 186 25.58 2.56 27.10
N ARG A 187 25.18 1.41 27.61
CA ARG A 187 26.02 0.33 28.16
C ARG A 187 25.99 -0.97 27.35
N GLY A 188 25.25 -1.00 26.22
CA GLY A 188 25.21 -2.18 25.34
C GLY A 188 24.46 -3.39 25.90
N ASP A 189 23.67 -3.22 26.94
CA ASP A 189 22.91 -4.31 27.55
C ASP A 189 21.48 -4.35 26.99
N LYS A 190 21.11 -5.53 26.41
CA LYS A 190 19.77 -5.77 25.87
C LYS A 190 18.80 -5.98 27.03
N ARG A 191 17.96 -5.00 27.35
CA ARG A 191 16.79 -5.23 28.21
C ARG A 191 15.68 -5.87 27.39
N ARG A 192 15.24 -7.05 27.90
CA ARG A 192 14.07 -7.77 27.40
C ARG A 192 12.77 -7.07 27.78
#